data_42e935688a74eaed44d82782ed7fbf31
#
_entry.id   42e935688a74eaed44d82782ed7fbf31
#
_cell.length_a   1.000
_cell.length_b   1.000
_cell.length_c   1.000
_cell.angle_alpha   90.00
_cell.angle_beta   90.00
_cell.angle_gamma   90.00
#
_symmetry.space_group_name_H-M   'P 1'
#
loop_
_entity.id
_entity.type
_entity.pdbx_description
1 polymer ?
#
loop_
_entity_poly.entity_id
_entity_poly.type
_entity_poly.pdbx_seq_one_letter_code
_entity_poly.pdbx_strand_id
1 'polypeptide(L)'
;YCLSPKSSIEFVCRAVTDGIRDPFFWYYGETHIGHIQHIKPITLAEIKADEHLKGLPIVRKNFQGVNGIRLQNEDYAWILEILQQKGEDISQLPKLSSANFTLNQDCKNEREVEVKIVEPFLKGLNYSENDWVRQLPVRMGRGERNFPDYVFFAETKKGYERGKMILETKFYIKSNAELEETFQQAQSYALRLNANRIVICDKDFIWIYMRENNNFDRTKYLK
;
A
#
# COMPACT_ATOMS: atom_id res chain seq x y z
N TYR A 1 -11.83 -4.23 -12.19
CA TYR A 1 -12.86 -4.58 -11.20
C TYR A 1 -13.97 -5.39 -11.87
N CYS A 2 -14.38 -6.50 -11.24
CA CYS A 2 -15.54 -7.27 -11.64
C CYS A 2 -16.63 -7.07 -10.60
N LEU A 3 -17.82 -6.68 -11.04
CA LEU A 3 -18.96 -6.45 -10.15
C LEU A 3 -19.95 -7.59 -10.24
N SER A 4 -20.43 -8.00 -9.07
CA SER A 4 -21.37 -9.13 -8.93
C SER A 4 -22.61 -8.72 -8.13
N PRO A 5 -23.63 -8.17 -8.80
CA PRO A 5 -24.84 -7.74 -8.11
C PRO A 5 -25.75 -8.88 -7.64
N LYS A 6 -25.69 -10.06 -8.29
CA LYS A 6 -26.59 -11.19 -8.01
C LYS A 6 -25.93 -12.54 -8.21
N SER A 7 -25.01 -12.96 -7.40
CA SER A 7 -24.39 -14.30 -7.54
C SER A 7 -23.85 -14.62 -8.96
N SER A 8 -23.49 -13.60 -9.71
CA SER A 8 -22.90 -13.67 -11.04
C SER A 8 -21.99 -12.47 -11.26
N ILE A 9 -20.95 -12.64 -12.07
CA ILE A 9 -20.15 -11.49 -12.54
C ILE A 9 -20.82 -10.95 -13.79
N GLU A 10 -21.28 -9.70 -13.74
CA GLU A 10 -22.06 -9.08 -14.82
C GLU A 10 -21.41 -7.83 -15.40
N PHE A 11 -20.43 -7.27 -14.70
CA PHE A 11 -19.79 -6.04 -15.15
C PHE A 11 -18.28 -6.12 -14.96
N VAL A 12 -17.57 -5.52 -15.91
CA VAL A 12 -16.13 -5.23 -15.78
C VAL A 12 -15.95 -3.72 -15.84
N CYS A 13 -15.16 -3.18 -14.94
CA CYS A 13 -14.92 -1.74 -14.80
C CYS A 13 -13.42 -1.48 -14.76
N ARG A 14 -13.05 -0.25 -15.10
CA ARG A 14 -11.68 0.25 -14.95
C ARG A 14 -11.63 1.26 -13.81
N ALA A 15 -10.54 1.28 -13.05
CA ALA A 15 -10.21 2.42 -12.24
C ALA A 15 -9.95 3.63 -13.13
N VAL A 16 -10.58 4.77 -12.86
CA VAL A 16 -10.39 6.03 -13.61
C VAL A 16 -9.53 7.02 -12.84
N THR A 17 -9.26 6.70 -11.57
CA THR A 17 -8.23 7.34 -10.76
C THR A 17 -7.25 6.28 -10.31
N ASP A 18 -6.00 6.69 -10.10
CA ASP A 18 -5.04 5.82 -9.44
C ASP A 18 -5.61 5.43 -8.09
N GLY A 19 -5.84 4.13 -7.93
CA GLY A 19 -6.32 3.60 -6.66
C GLY A 19 -5.21 3.72 -5.63
N ILE A 20 -5.36 4.67 -4.73
CA ILE A 20 -4.44 4.83 -3.63
C ILE A 20 -5.00 4.01 -2.48
N ARG A 21 -4.33 2.92 -2.19
CA ARG A 21 -4.44 2.32 -0.88
C ARG A 21 -3.23 2.80 -0.11
N ASP A 22 -3.42 3.89 0.63
CA ASP A 22 -2.38 4.44 1.48
C ASP A 22 -2.04 3.39 2.56
N PRO A 23 -0.85 2.76 2.55
CA PRO A 23 -0.47 1.77 3.55
C PRO A 23 -0.27 2.39 4.92
N PHE A 24 -0.08 3.71 5.01
CA PHE A 24 0.14 4.43 6.25
C PHE A 24 -1.16 4.84 6.91
N PHE A 25 -2.17 5.18 6.10
CA PHE A 25 -3.51 5.61 6.53
C PHE A 25 -4.56 4.80 5.77
N TRP A 26 -4.59 3.49 5.97
CA TRP A 26 -5.37 2.50 5.20
C TRP A 26 -6.87 2.79 5.06
N TYR A 27 -7.43 3.63 5.93
CA TYR A 27 -8.82 4.07 5.86
C TYR A 27 -9.05 5.27 4.92
N TYR A 28 -7.99 5.83 4.36
CA TYR A 28 -8.03 6.88 3.34
C TYR A 28 -7.65 6.31 1.97
N GLY A 29 -8.32 5.28 1.56
CA GLY A 29 -8.13 4.76 0.22
C GLY A 29 -9.42 4.87 -0.54
N GLU A 30 -9.42 5.55 -1.66
CA GLU A 30 -10.52 5.47 -2.60
C GLU A 30 -10.00 5.33 -4.01
N THR A 31 -10.77 4.67 -4.82
CA THR A 31 -10.59 4.66 -6.25
C THR A 31 -11.93 4.86 -6.91
N HIS A 32 -11.98 5.73 -7.89
CA HIS A 32 -13.16 5.86 -8.71
C HIS A 32 -13.13 4.80 -9.81
N ILE A 33 -14.21 4.08 -9.96
CA ILE A 33 -14.40 3.14 -11.07
C ILE A 33 -15.28 3.79 -12.13
N GLY A 34 -14.89 3.58 -13.38
CA GLY A 34 -15.63 4.03 -14.54
C GLY A 34 -15.50 3.04 -15.68
N HIS A 35 -15.89 3.46 -16.90
CA HIS A 35 -15.88 2.57 -18.06
C HIS A 35 -16.55 1.23 -17.77
N ILE A 36 -17.76 1.29 -17.18
CA ILE A 36 -18.52 0.11 -16.80
C ILE A 36 -18.98 -0.57 -18.08
N GLN A 37 -18.57 -1.80 -18.27
CA GLN A 37 -19.01 -2.64 -19.38
C GLN A 37 -19.85 -3.79 -18.85
N HIS A 38 -21.05 -3.92 -19.38
CA HIS A 38 -21.89 -5.09 -19.15
C HIS A 38 -21.34 -6.25 -19.97
N ILE A 39 -21.18 -7.39 -19.35
CA ILE A 39 -20.67 -8.64 -19.96
C ILE A 39 -21.73 -9.74 -19.87
N LYS A 40 -21.57 -10.78 -20.65
CA LYS A 40 -22.36 -12.00 -20.49
C LYS A 40 -22.18 -12.53 -19.08
N PRO A 41 -23.23 -12.73 -18.29
CA PRO A 41 -23.11 -13.13 -16.90
C PRO A 41 -22.31 -14.41 -16.74
N ILE A 42 -21.34 -14.42 -15.84
CA ILE A 42 -20.65 -15.62 -15.39
C ILE A 42 -21.26 -15.99 -14.04
N THR A 43 -22.05 -17.03 -14.02
CA THR A 43 -22.78 -17.46 -12.84
C THR A 43 -21.88 -18.09 -11.78
N LEU A 44 -22.31 -18.07 -10.53
CA LEU A 44 -21.61 -18.75 -9.44
C LEU A 44 -21.45 -20.25 -9.72
N ALA A 45 -22.43 -20.87 -10.40
CA ALA A 45 -22.37 -22.28 -10.78
C ALA A 45 -21.23 -22.55 -11.78
N GLU A 46 -21.08 -21.70 -12.79
CA GLU A 46 -19.99 -21.80 -13.76
C GLU A 46 -18.61 -21.62 -13.09
N ILE A 47 -18.50 -20.63 -12.20
CA ILE A 47 -17.25 -20.37 -11.46
C ILE A 47 -16.90 -21.55 -10.52
N LYS A 48 -17.90 -22.17 -9.88
CA LYS A 48 -17.70 -23.35 -9.05
C LYS A 48 -17.31 -24.59 -9.85
N ALA A 49 -17.72 -24.69 -11.09
CA ALA A 49 -17.37 -25.77 -11.99
C ALA A 49 -15.97 -25.59 -12.60
N ASP A 50 -15.44 -24.38 -12.60
CA ASP A 50 -14.11 -24.09 -13.13
C ASP A 50 -13.01 -24.52 -12.15
N GLU A 51 -12.03 -25.26 -12.65
CA GLU A 51 -10.94 -25.84 -11.83
C GLU A 51 -10.04 -24.77 -11.18
N HIS A 52 -9.90 -23.61 -11.79
CA HIS A 52 -9.03 -22.53 -11.32
C HIS A 52 -9.78 -21.57 -10.38
N LEU A 53 -11.01 -21.18 -10.76
CA LEU A 53 -11.76 -20.16 -10.03
C LEU A 53 -12.53 -20.69 -8.82
N LYS A 54 -12.83 -21.99 -8.76
CA LYS A 54 -13.59 -22.60 -7.64
C LYS A 54 -12.96 -22.38 -6.26
N GLY A 55 -11.64 -22.21 -6.21
CA GLY A 55 -10.87 -21.99 -4.98
C GLY A 55 -10.92 -20.58 -4.43
N LEU A 56 -11.44 -19.62 -5.17
CA LEU A 56 -11.46 -18.22 -4.75
C LEU A 56 -12.28 -18.03 -3.46
N PRO A 57 -11.79 -17.23 -2.49
CA PRO A 57 -12.48 -17.02 -1.20
C PRO A 57 -13.93 -16.55 -1.34
N ILE A 58 -14.22 -15.71 -2.35
CA ILE A 58 -15.56 -15.21 -2.62
C ILE A 58 -16.51 -16.30 -3.11
N VAL A 59 -15.98 -17.28 -3.85
CA VAL A 59 -16.76 -18.40 -4.36
C VAL A 59 -17.17 -19.32 -3.23
N ARG A 60 -16.28 -19.61 -2.29
CA ARG A 60 -16.57 -20.41 -1.08
C ARG A 60 -17.68 -19.79 -0.23
N LYS A 61 -17.81 -18.47 -0.25
CA LYS A 61 -18.86 -17.72 0.46
C LYS A 61 -20.08 -17.41 -0.39
N ASN A 62 -20.23 -18.04 -1.55
CA ASN A 62 -21.34 -17.81 -2.50
C ASN A 62 -21.53 -16.31 -2.82
N PHE A 63 -20.45 -15.54 -2.96
CA PHE A 63 -20.43 -14.09 -3.13
C PHE A 63 -21.05 -13.29 -1.97
N GLN A 64 -21.24 -13.90 -0.81
CA GLN A 64 -21.87 -13.25 0.35
C GLN A 64 -20.82 -12.77 1.36
N GLY A 65 -21.10 -11.64 1.99
CA GLY A 65 -20.35 -11.13 3.15
C GLY A 65 -18.89 -10.73 2.86
N VAL A 66 -18.56 -10.45 1.60
CA VAL A 66 -17.23 -9.97 1.21
C VAL A 66 -17.39 -8.73 0.36
N ASN A 67 -16.75 -7.63 0.78
CA ASN A 67 -16.79 -6.37 0.03
C ASN A 67 -15.87 -6.37 -1.20
N GLY A 68 -15.24 -7.50 -1.48
CA GLY A 68 -14.34 -7.71 -2.60
C GLY A 68 -13.16 -8.59 -2.24
N ILE A 69 -12.54 -9.15 -3.23
CA ILE A 69 -11.27 -9.85 -3.14
C ILE A 69 -10.33 -9.31 -4.20
N ARG A 70 -9.05 -9.35 -3.93
CA ARG A 70 -8.04 -9.14 -4.97
C ARG A 70 -7.96 -10.40 -5.81
N LEU A 71 -8.13 -10.25 -7.12
CA LEU A 71 -7.83 -11.29 -8.10
C LEU A 71 -6.35 -11.19 -8.49
N GLN A 72 -5.72 -12.32 -8.72
CA GLN A 72 -4.42 -12.36 -9.38
C GLN A 72 -4.60 -12.17 -10.90
N ASN A 73 -3.51 -11.93 -11.59
CA ASN A 73 -3.56 -11.77 -13.05
C ASN A 73 -4.09 -13.00 -13.74
N GLU A 74 -3.71 -14.17 -13.23
CA GLU A 74 -4.14 -15.47 -13.70
C GLU A 74 -5.65 -15.66 -13.54
N ASP A 75 -6.22 -15.26 -12.40
CA ASP A 75 -7.67 -15.35 -12.15
C ASP A 75 -8.46 -14.52 -13.18
N TYR A 76 -7.95 -13.31 -13.50
CA TYR A 76 -8.60 -12.47 -14.50
C TYR A 76 -8.45 -13.04 -15.92
N ALA A 77 -7.31 -13.64 -16.24
CA ALA A 77 -7.12 -14.32 -17.53
C ALA A 77 -8.14 -15.47 -17.72
N TRP A 78 -8.40 -16.25 -16.67
CA TRP A 78 -9.43 -17.30 -16.69
C TRP A 78 -10.84 -16.73 -16.85
N ILE A 79 -11.15 -15.62 -16.21
CA ILE A 79 -12.42 -14.91 -16.41
C ILE A 79 -12.59 -14.50 -17.89
N LEU A 80 -11.54 -13.97 -18.52
CA LEU A 80 -11.56 -13.59 -19.93
C LEU A 80 -11.75 -14.81 -20.84
N GLU A 81 -11.14 -15.93 -20.51
CA GLU A 81 -11.30 -17.19 -21.28
C GLU A 81 -12.75 -17.69 -21.21
N ILE A 82 -13.38 -17.69 -20.03
CA ILE A 82 -14.79 -18.06 -19.88
C ILE A 82 -15.67 -17.11 -20.72
N LEU A 83 -15.41 -15.80 -20.69
CA LEU A 83 -16.15 -14.84 -21.51
C LEU A 83 -15.98 -15.09 -22.99
N GLN A 84 -14.78 -15.40 -23.45
CA GLN A 84 -14.50 -15.74 -24.85
C GLN A 84 -15.23 -17.02 -25.27
N GLN A 85 -15.26 -18.05 -24.43
CA GLN A 85 -16.02 -19.28 -24.65
C GLN A 85 -17.53 -19.02 -24.75
N LYS A 86 -18.02 -18.01 -24.02
CA LYS A 86 -19.42 -17.53 -24.10
C LYS A 86 -19.67 -16.63 -25.32
N GLY A 87 -18.66 -16.40 -26.17
CA GLY A 87 -18.76 -15.56 -27.34
C GLY A 87 -18.85 -14.06 -27.03
N GLU A 88 -18.23 -13.61 -25.91
CA GLU A 88 -18.06 -12.19 -25.61
C GLU A 88 -16.88 -11.62 -26.40
N ASP A 89 -16.98 -10.40 -26.88
CA ASP A 89 -15.85 -9.68 -27.46
C ASP A 89 -14.98 -9.12 -26.34
N ILE A 90 -13.92 -9.85 -26.00
CA ILE A 90 -12.97 -9.42 -24.94
C ILE A 90 -11.99 -8.34 -25.39
N SER A 91 -11.99 -7.93 -26.67
CA SER A 91 -11.05 -6.93 -27.17
C SER A 91 -11.27 -5.54 -26.54
N GLN A 92 -12.50 -5.26 -26.16
CA GLN A 92 -12.92 -4.02 -25.52
C GLN A 92 -12.75 -4.02 -24.00
N LEU A 93 -12.52 -5.19 -23.40
CA LEU A 93 -12.37 -5.29 -21.96
C LEU A 93 -11.02 -4.75 -21.48
N PRO A 94 -10.94 -4.27 -20.23
CA PRO A 94 -9.69 -3.76 -19.68
C PRO A 94 -8.57 -4.80 -19.77
N LYS A 95 -7.45 -4.41 -20.35
CA LYS A 95 -6.24 -5.22 -20.34
C LYS A 95 -5.54 -5.05 -18.98
N LEU A 96 -4.96 -6.14 -18.48
CA LEU A 96 -4.09 -6.04 -17.32
C LEU A 96 -2.88 -5.19 -17.69
N SER A 97 -2.67 -4.09 -16.97
CA SER A 97 -1.39 -3.40 -17.01
C SER A 97 -0.44 -4.19 -16.11
N SER A 98 0.67 -4.65 -16.65
CA SER A 98 1.78 -5.04 -15.80
C SER A 98 2.18 -3.82 -14.98
N ALA A 99 2.04 -3.90 -13.66
CA ALA A 99 2.69 -2.93 -12.79
C ALA A 99 4.19 -3.14 -12.97
N ASN A 100 4.83 -2.30 -13.78
CA ASN A 100 6.28 -2.24 -13.87
C ASN A 100 6.82 -1.56 -12.60
N PHE A 101 6.66 -2.21 -11.47
CA PHE A 101 7.47 -1.95 -10.29
C PHE A 101 8.79 -2.68 -10.49
N THR A 102 9.69 -2.07 -11.21
CA THR A 102 11.10 -2.49 -11.20
C THR A 102 11.70 -2.00 -9.89
N LEU A 103 11.54 -2.77 -8.83
CA LEU A 103 12.22 -2.56 -7.53
C LEU A 103 13.74 -2.89 -7.59
N ASN A 104 14.26 -3.28 -8.74
CA ASN A 104 15.69 -3.52 -8.94
C ASN A 104 16.40 -2.22 -9.29
N GLN A 105 16.46 -1.29 -8.34
CA GLN A 105 17.42 -0.19 -8.42
C GLN A 105 18.63 -0.54 -7.56
N ASP A 106 19.79 -0.61 -8.23
CA ASP A 106 21.06 -0.81 -7.58
C ASP A 106 21.37 0.41 -6.69
N CYS A 107 21.02 0.30 -5.40
CA CYS A 107 21.32 1.31 -4.40
C CYS A 107 22.64 0.96 -3.73
N LYS A 108 23.50 1.94 -3.55
CA LYS A 108 24.84 1.77 -2.94
C LYS A 108 24.94 2.32 -1.53
N ASN A 109 23.99 3.14 -1.13
CA ASN A 109 23.95 3.80 0.17
C ASN A 109 22.51 4.23 0.52
N GLU A 110 22.34 4.70 1.75
CA GLU A 110 21.05 5.14 2.30
C GLU A 110 20.45 6.29 1.48
N ARG A 111 21.24 7.25 1.03
CA ARG A 111 20.77 8.36 0.21
C ARG A 111 20.18 7.92 -1.13
N GLU A 112 20.75 6.89 -1.72
CA GLU A 112 20.22 6.33 -2.96
C GLU A 112 18.88 5.59 -2.73
N VAL A 113 18.71 4.93 -1.58
CA VAL A 113 17.43 4.34 -1.18
C VAL A 113 16.35 5.42 -1.05
N GLU A 114 16.67 6.54 -0.39
CA GLU A 114 15.74 7.67 -0.30
C GLU A 114 15.28 8.16 -1.68
N VAL A 115 16.23 8.47 -2.57
CA VAL A 115 15.94 9.14 -3.85
C VAL A 115 15.37 8.18 -4.89
N LYS A 116 15.87 6.95 -4.93
CA LYS A 116 15.50 5.98 -5.98
C LYS A 116 14.32 5.09 -5.60
N ILE A 117 14.06 4.88 -4.32
CA ILE A 117 13.01 3.99 -3.84
C ILE A 117 11.94 4.75 -3.06
N VAL A 118 12.32 5.42 -1.96
CA VAL A 118 11.35 6.04 -1.04
C VAL A 118 10.58 7.18 -1.71
N GLU A 119 11.27 8.18 -2.26
CA GLU A 119 10.59 9.33 -2.87
C GLU A 119 9.70 8.95 -4.07
N PRO A 120 10.12 8.08 -5.02
CA PRO A 120 9.24 7.60 -6.07
C PRO A 120 8.05 6.80 -5.56
N PHE A 121 8.24 5.98 -4.51
CA PHE A 121 7.16 5.24 -3.87
C PHE A 121 6.13 6.19 -3.23
N LEU A 122 6.58 7.19 -2.49
CA LEU A 122 5.72 8.22 -1.90
C LEU A 122 4.94 9.00 -2.98
N LYS A 123 5.61 9.39 -4.07
CA LYS A 123 4.96 10.05 -5.21
C LYS A 123 3.93 9.14 -5.88
N GLY A 124 4.20 7.84 -5.98
CA GLY A 124 3.26 6.83 -6.45
C GLY A 124 2.03 6.66 -5.54
N LEU A 125 2.15 7.02 -4.27
CA LEU A 125 1.05 7.10 -3.31
C LEU A 125 0.38 8.49 -3.27
N ASN A 126 0.71 9.38 -4.24
CA ASN A 126 0.24 10.77 -4.35
C ASN A 126 0.65 11.71 -3.21
N TYR A 127 1.69 11.36 -2.46
CA TYR A 127 2.34 12.34 -1.61
C TYR A 127 3.17 13.31 -2.47
N SER A 128 3.15 14.56 -2.07
CA SER A 128 3.95 15.63 -2.68
C SER A 128 5.09 16.05 -1.72
N GLU A 129 6.06 16.77 -2.24
CA GLU A 129 7.16 17.30 -1.44
C GLU A 129 6.68 18.30 -0.35
N ASN A 130 5.44 18.79 -0.45
CA ASN A 130 4.81 19.62 0.58
C ASN A 130 4.25 18.82 1.77
N ASP A 131 4.11 17.51 1.62
CA ASP A 131 3.52 16.65 2.65
C ASP A 131 4.54 16.17 3.67
N TRP A 132 5.85 16.36 3.40
CA TRP A 132 6.91 15.98 4.33
C TRP A 132 7.98 17.05 4.49
N VAL A 133 8.62 17.03 5.63
CA VAL A 133 9.84 17.80 5.90
C VAL A 133 10.98 16.81 6.11
N ARG A 134 12.07 17.00 5.37
CA ARG A 134 13.29 16.19 5.56
C ARG A 134 14.13 16.75 6.66
N GLN A 135 14.73 15.87 7.46
CA GLN A 135 15.68 16.21 8.51
C GLN A 135 15.18 17.35 9.42
N LEU A 136 13.91 17.24 9.85
CA LEU A 136 13.35 18.22 10.78
C LEU A 136 14.17 18.24 12.09
N PRO A 137 14.72 19.40 12.51
CA PRO A 137 15.48 19.46 13.76
C PRO A 137 14.58 19.25 14.98
N VAL A 138 14.68 18.09 15.62
CA VAL A 138 13.90 17.74 16.80
C VAL A 138 14.76 17.81 18.05
N ARG A 139 14.33 18.54 19.06
CA ARG A 139 15.02 18.57 20.37
C ARG A 139 14.65 17.32 21.17
N MET A 140 15.65 16.52 21.52
CA MET A 140 15.49 15.29 22.30
C MET A 140 15.93 15.44 23.77
N GLY A 141 16.44 16.61 24.16
CA GLY A 141 16.94 16.89 25.50
C GLY A 141 17.61 18.25 25.62
N ARG A 142 18.43 18.44 26.66
CA ARG A 142 19.22 19.68 26.84
C ARG A 142 20.38 19.71 25.85
N GLY A 143 20.17 20.38 24.73
CA GLY A 143 21.25 20.69 23.77
C GLY A 143 21.38 19.74 22.58
N GLU A 144 20.75 18.56 22.61
CA GLU A 144 20.80 17.62 21.51
C GLU A 144 19.67 17.84 20.50
N ARG A 145 20.03 17.83 19.24
CA ARG A 145 19.09 17.86 18.12
C ARG A 145 19.32 16.61 17.28
N ASN A 146 18.24 15.89 17.06
CA ASN A 146 18.24 14.75 16.16
C ASN A 146 17.37 15.08 14.95
N PHE A 147 17.60 14.37 13.86
CA PHE A 147 17.02 14.70 12.57
C PHE A 147 16.41 13.44 11.98
N PRO A 148 15.09 13.20 12.17
CA PRO A 148 14.41 12.12 11.44
C PRO A 148 14.48 12.38 9.93
N ASP A 149 14.63 11.33 9.13
CA ASP A 149 14.80 11.46 7.68
C ASP A 149 13.62 12.17 7.04
N TYR A 150 12.39 11.74 7.39
CA TYR A 150 11.16 12.38 6.92
C TYR A 150 10.13 12.49 8.04
N VAL A 151 9.51 13.66 8.15
CA VAL A 151 8.36 13.92 9.02
C VAL A 151 7.20 14.38 8.17
N PHE A 152 6.13 13.59 8.16
CA PHE A 152 4.95 13.90 7.36
C PHE A 152 3.96 14.79 8.09
N PHE A 153 3.36 15.71 7.33
CA PHE A 153 2.39 16.68 7.82
C PHE A 153 2.92 17.43 9.06
N ALA A 154 4.15 17.91 8.91
CA ALA A 154 4.90 18.52 10.00
C ALA A 154 4.38 19.94 10.32
N GLU A 155 4.16 20.19 11.61
CA GLU A 155 4.08 21.53 12.17
C GLU A 155 5.48 21.92 12.66
N THR A 156 6.07 22.95 12.07
CA THR A 156 7.48 23.31 12.32
C THR A 156 7.68 24.44 13.32
N LYS A 157 6.63 24.82 14.08
CA LYS A 157 6.73 25.87 15.09
C LYS A 157 7.72 25.47 16.18
N LYS A 158 8.78 26.27 16.33
CA LYS A 158 9.88 26.01 17.28
C LYS A 158 9.35 25.76 18.70
N GLY A 159 9.69 24.61 19.26
CA GLY A 159 9.27 24.15 20.59
C GLY A 159 7.91 23.45 20.62
N TYR A 160 7.19 23.45 19.51
CA TYR A 160 5.87 22.82 19.34
C TYR A 160 5.82 21.97 18.08
N GLU A 161 6.97 21.45 17.66
CA GLU A 161 7.07 20.62 16.48
C GLU A 161 6.20 19.36 16.65
N ARG A 162 5.44 19.03 15.62
CA ARG A 162 4.59 17.84 15.54
C ARG A 162 4.68 17.20 14.15
N GLY A 163 4.28 15.96 14.05
CA GLY A 163 4.15 15.26 12.77
C GLY A 163 3.16 14.13 12.89
N LYS A 164 2.54 13.72 11.78
CA LYS A 164 1.60 12.58 11.81
C LYS A 164 2.31 11.23 11.62
N MET A 165 3.42 11.22 10.90
CA MET A 165 4.18 10.02 10.60
C MET A 165 5.68 10.34 10.52
N ILE A 166 6.50 9.42 10.99
CA ILE A 166 7.96 9.42 10.84
C ILE A 166 8.32 8.31 9.86
N LEU A 167 9.22 8.62 8.93
CA LEU A 167 9.84 7.61 8.08
C LEU A 167 11.35 7.70 8.25
N GLU A 168 11.96 6.57 8.63
CA GLU A 168 13.40 6.36 8.73
C GLU A 168 13.86 5.43 7.61
N THR A 169 14.95 5.79 6.99
CA THR A 169 15.53 5.05 5.88
C THR A 169 16.83 4.40 6.31
N LYS A 170 17.07 3.19 5.87
CA LYS A 170 18.35 2.49 5.99
C LYS A 170 18.77 1.95 4.63
N PHE A 171 20.07 1.79 4.42
CA PHE A 171 20.55 1.16 3.19
C PHE A 171 20.07 -0.30 3.12
N TYR A 172 20.32 -1.06 4.17
CA TYR A 172 19.93 -2.46 4.26
C TYR A 172 19.94 -2.91 5.73
N ILE A 173 18.83 -3.45 6.20
CA ILE A 173 18.68 -3.98 7.55
C ILE A 173 18.95 -5.49 7.52
N LYS A 174 20.09 -5.91 8.05
CA LYS A 174 20.59 -7.28 7.97
C LYS A 174 20.06 -8.19 9.07
N SER A 175 19.61 -7.62 10.18
CA SER A 175 19.23 -8.39 11.37
C SER A 175 18.07 -7.76 12.12
N ASN A 176 17.39 -8.59 12.93
CA ASN A 176 16.36 -8.09 13.84
C ASN A 176 16.92 -7.10 14.88
N ALA A 177 18.20 -7.19 15.24
CA ALA A 177 18.83 -6.24 16.15
C ALA A 177 18.96 -4.85 15.52
N GLU A 178 19.38 -4.77 14.27
CA GLU A 178 19.45 -3.50 13.53
C GLU A 178 18.05 -2.91 13.31
N LEU A 179 17.05 -3.75 13.02
CA LEU A 179 15.66 -3.30 12.92
C LEU A 179 15.18 -2.73 14.26
N GLU A 180 15.49 -3.40 15.38
CA GLU A 180 15.12 -2.93 16.71
C GLU A 180 15.79 -1.60 17.06
N GLU A 181 17.06 -1.44 16.77
CA GLU A 181 17.79 -0.19 16.99
C GLU A 181 17.18 0.96 16.17
N THR A 182 16.91 0.72 14.88
CA THR A 182 16.25 1.70 14.01
C THR A 182 14.83 2.02 14.51
N PHE A 183 14.09 1.01 14.98
CA PHE A 183 12.77 1.20 15.56
C PHE A 183 12.82 2.08 16.82
N GLN A 184 13.75 1.83 17.74
CA GLN A 184 13.90 2.64 18.97
C GLN A 184 14.22 4.10 18.64
N GLN A 185 15.08 4.33 17.65
CA GLN A 185 15.38 5.66 17.16
C GLN A 185 14.11 6.34 16.62
N ALA A 186 13.42 5.71 15.69
CA ALA A 186 12.19 6.23 15.09
C ALA A 186 11.06 6.43 16.12
N GLN A 187 10.93 5.51 17.08
CA GLN A 187 9.97 5.62 18.19
C GLN A 187 10.22 6.88 19.03
N SER A 188 11.49 7.16 19.35
CA SER A 188 11.84 8.36 20.12
C SER A 188 11.39 9.64 19.41
N TYR A 189 11.57 9.73 18.09
CA TYR A 189 11.09 10.83 17.28
C TYR A 189 9.57 10.89 17.23
N ALA A 190 8.93 9.75 16.97
CA ALA A 190 7.48 9.66 16.86
C ALA A 190 6.77 10.08 18.16
N LEU A 191 7.26 9.67 19.31
CA LEU A 191 6.72 10.08 20.61
C LEU A 191 6.93 11.56 20.86
N ARG A 192 8.12 12.10 20.55
CA ARG A 192 8.41 13.53 20.72
C ARG A 192 7.56 14.43 19.80
N LEU A 193 7.34 14.01 18.56
CA LEU A 193 6.54 14.73 17.58
C LEU A 193 5.04 14.39 17.63
N ASN A 194 4.64 13.54 18.56
CA ASN A 194 3.27 13.05 18.71
C ASN A 194 2.73 12.39 17.42
N ALA A 195 3.59 11.71 16.70
CA ALA A 195 3.22 10.96 15.52
C ALA A 195 2.43 9.70 15.90
N ASN A 196 1.59 9.23 14.99
CA ASN A 196 0.79 8.03 15.17
C ASN A 196 1.22 6.88 14.25
N ARG A 197 2.26 7.10 13.45
CA ARG A 197 2.86 6.10 12.56
C ARG A 197 4.38 6.21 12.58
N ILE A 198 5.02 5.05 12.54
CA ILE A 198 6.45 4.91 12.24
C ILE A 198 6.55 4.03 10.99
N VAL A 199 7.35 4.47 10.05
CA VAL A 199 7.73 3.70 8.87
C VAL A 199 9.23 3.56 8.87
N ILE A 200 9.71 2.34 8.71
CA ILE A 200 11.12 2.04 8.48
C ILE A 200 11.22 1.46 7.09
N CYS A 201 12.14 1.94 6.30
CA CYS A 201 12.32 1.50 4.93
C CYS A 201 13.79 1.19 4.68
N ASP A 202 14.08 0.05 4.06
CA ASP A 202 15.35 -0.21 3.42
C ASP A 202 15.17 -0.48 1.93
N LYS A 203 16.23 -0.92 1.25
CA LYS A 203 16.19 -1.17 -0.20
C LYS A 203 15.22 -2.32 -0.60
N ASP A 204 14.86 -3.21 0.33
CA ASP A 204 14.10 -4.43 0.05
C ASP A 204 12.73 -4.44 0.75
N PHE A 205 12.59 -3.76 1.89
CA PHE A 205 11.42 -3.88 2.74
C PHE A 205 10.94 -2.55 3.34
N ILE A 206 9.66 -2.53 3.71
CA ILE A 206 9.03 -1.48 4.49
C ILE A 206 8.37 -2.11 5.71
N TRP A 207 8.63 -1.56 6.90
CA TRP A 207 7.96 -1.93 8.15
C TRP A 207 7.14 -0.75 8.64
N ILE A 208 5.85 -0.99 8.92
CA ILE A 208 4.90 0.05 9.33
C ILE A 208 4.37 -0.30 10.72
N TYR A 209 4.60 0.59 11.67
CA TYR A 209 4.15 0.47 13.05
C TYR A 209 3.05 1.50 13.34
N MET A 210 2.01 1.05 14.02
CA MET A 210 0.90 1.90 14.42
C MET A 210 0.99 2.18 15.92
N ARG A 211 0.62 3.40 16.30
CA ARG A 211 0.55 3.77 17.72
C ARG A 211 -0.69 3.16 18.36
N GLU A 212 -0.49 2.38 19.41
CA GLU A 212 -1.52 1.80 20.25
C GLU A 212 -1.30 2.22 21.70
N ASN A 213 -2.35 2.62 22.41
CA ASN A 213 -2.27 2.99 23.84
C ASN A 213 -1.13 3.98 24.16
N ASN A 214 -0.96 5.00 23.34
CA ASN A 214 0.10 6.01 23.45
C ASN A 214 1.54 5.51 23.28
N ASN A 215 1.74 4.31 22.76
CA ASN A 215 3.06 3.75 22.47
C ASN A 215 3.05 2.94 21.17
N PHE A 216 4.22 2.47 20.74
CA PHE A 216 4.40 1.59 19.60
C PHE A 216 4.92 0.24 20.08
N ASP A 217 4.31 -0.83 19.59
CA ASP A 217 4.74 -2.20 19.88
C ASP A 217 5.67 -2.68 18.76
N ARG A 218 6.94 -2.94 19.12
CA ARG A 218 7.96 -3.40 18.18
C ARG A 218 7.66 -4.73 17.50
N THR A 219 6.78 -5.52 18.08
CA THR A 219 6.40 -6.85 17.56
C THR A 219 5.21 -6.79 16.60
N LYS A 220 4.51 -5.66 16.57
CA LYS A 220 3.31 -5.46 15.76
C LYS A 220 3.59 -4.50 14.61
N TYR A 221 3.94 -5.04 13.47
CA TYR A 221 4.14 -4.27 12.25
C TYR A 221 3.52 -4.94 11.03
N LEU A 222 3.20 -4.14 10.03
CA LEU A 222 2.94 -4.59 8.66
C LEU A 222 4.27 -4.59 7.88
N LYS A 223 4.48 -5.60 7.05
CA LYS A 223 5.69 -5.73 6.21
C LYS A 223 5.30 -5.99 4.76
#